data_f1c25dbf107fe146a1dbe697816fc833
#
_entry.id   f1c25dbf107fe146a1dbe697816fc833
#
_cell.length_a   1.000
_cell.length_b   1.000
_cell.length_c   1.000
_cell.angle_alpha   90.00
_cell.angle_beta   90.00
_cell.angle_gamma   90.00
#
_symmetry.space_group_name_H-M   'P 1'
#
loop_
_entity.id
_entity.type
_entity.pdbx_description
1 polymer ?
#
loop_
_entity_poly.entity_id
_entity_poly.type
_entity_poly.pdbx_seq_one_letter_code
_entity_poly.pdbx_strand_id
1 'polypeptide(L)'
;EITTRLVGSEMCIRDRSIFAIICVFNAASISLTYHMIIIIMIPLVIAGMYTSKRISVFTFVLTIFSIILITYAGYFYGVCDANMALLTATSIGHLEKDGKFLMTQVNPNPFFTIGLYFVLPRCFLAVAFAYVSNSVNKVIRNSQKKAVQMELKASMDEMTGLYNKNRLLALLDEKVYDSQNIAVIYWDVNRLKYVNDNFGHIAGDRLIIKVAEAIRSSARKDDAAFRYGGDEFVMIINDGTVEIVQEILKRWELAIGKAAEGCNFPVSASVGYAIGERKYLEDVIAEADKNMYMCKHKVHEELSF
;
A
#
# COMPACT_ATOMS: atom_id res chain seq x y z
N GLU A 1 12.33 -1.33 11.18
CA GLU A 1 13.47 -1.80 10.33
C GLU A 1 13.36 -3.29 9.97
N ILE A 2 12.87 -4.16 10.88
CA ILE A 2 12.72 -5.61 10.62
C ILE A 2 11.64 -5.88 9.58
N THR A 3 10.50 -5.18 9.65
CA THR A 3 9.40 -5.29 8.68
C THR A 3 9.80 -4.79 7.28
N THR A 4 10.61 -3.75 7.19
CA THR A 4 11.15 -3.25 5.90
C THR A 4 12.19 -4.18 5.30
N ARG A 5 12.95 -4.91 6.11
CA ARG A 5 13.89 -5.94 5.62
C ARG A 5 13.17 -7.20 5.13
N LEU A 6 12.12 -7.66 5.83
CA LEU A 6 11.30 -8.80 5.40
C LEU A 6 10.55 -8.49 4.11
N VAL A 7 9.91 -7.33 4.01
CA VAL A 7 9.25 -6.87 2.78
C VAL A 7 10.26 -6.72 1.63
N GLY A 8 11.49 -6.26 1.91
CA GLY A 8 12.56 -6.18 0.92
C GLY A 8 13.05 -7.55 0.46
N SER A 9 13.16 -8.56 1.34
CA SER A 9 13.58 -9.92 1.00
C SER A 9 12.49 -10.71 0.27
N GLU A 10 11.22 -10.57 0.67
CA GLU A 10 10.09 -11.18 -0.04
C GLU A 10 9.89 -10.57 -1.43
N MET A 11 10.03 -9.25 -1.58
CA MET A 11 10.05 -8.62 -2.91
C MET A 11 11.19 -9.15 -3.78
N CYS A 12 12.39 -9.37 -3.23
CA CYS A 12 13.53 -9.91 -3.97
C CYS A 12 13.30 -11.36 -4.42
N ILE A 13 12.70 -12.21 -3.59
CA ILE A 13 12.35 -13.60 -3.93
C ILE A 13 11.26 -13.60 -4.99
N ARG A 14 10.23 -12.79 -4.81
CA ARG A 14 9.11 -12.64 -5.74
C ARG A 14 9.57 -12.11 -7.10
N ASP A 15 10.48 -11.14 -7.12
CA ASP A 15 11.07 -10.59 -8.34
C ASP A 15 11.89 -11.63 -9.10
N ARG A 16 12.66 -12.50 -8.42
CA ARG A 16 13.41 -13.61 -9.03
C ARG A 16 12.49 -14.66 -9.63
N SER A 17 11.42 -15.03 -8.92
CA SER A 17 10.46 -16.02 -9.41
C SER A 17 9.76 -15.54 -10.67
N ILE A 18 9.42 -14.27 -10.76
CA ILE A 18 8.80 -13.67 -11.93
C ILE A 18 9.76 -13.55 -13.08
N PHE A 19 10.99 -13.15 -12.81
CA PHE A 19 12.04 -13.16 -13.84
C PHE A 19 12.18 -14.55 -14.45
N ALA A 20 12.20 -15.60 -13.64
CA ALA A 20 12.23 -16.98 -14.11
C ALA A 20 11.00 -17.35 -14.95
N ILE A 21 9.80 -16.96 -14.53
CA ILE A 21 8.55 -17.18 -15.27
C ILE A 21 8.60 -16.46 -16.62
N ILE A 22 9.06 -15.22 -16.67
CA ILE A 22 9.22 -14.44 -17.90
C ILE A 22 10.20 -15.14 -18.86
N CYS A 23 11.34 -15.63 -18.36
CA CYS A 23 12.31 -16.36 -19.16
C CYS A 23 11.73 -17.67 -19.70
N VAL A 24 11.01 -18.44 -18.87
CA VAL A 24 10.35 -19.70 -19.28
C VAL A 24 9.29 -19.41 -20.34
N PHE A 25 8.44 -18.39 -20.19
CA PHE A 25 7.44 -18.02 -21.17
C PHE A 25 8.05 -17.61 -22.51
N ASN A 26 9.14 -16.82 -22.50
CA ASN A 26 9.85 -16.48 -23.72
C ASN A 26 10.50 -17.70 -24.38
N ALA A 27 11.10 -18.58 -23.58
CA ALA A 27 11.69 -19.82 -24.10
C ALA A 27 10.61 -20.76 -24.67
N ALA A 28 9.47 -20.93 -24.01
CA ALA A 28 8.34 -21.72 -24.51
C ALA A 28 7.75 -21.10 -25.78
N SER A 29 7.74 -19.78 -25.93
CA SER A 29 7.26 -19.09 -27.13
C SER A 29 8.11 -19.39 -28.35
N ILE A 30 9.39 -19.75 -28.20
CA ILE A 30 10.27 -20.15 -29.31
C ILE A 30 9.83 -21.49 -29.92
N SER A 31 9.23 -22.37 -29.13
CA SER A 31 8.75 -23.68 -29.58
C SER A 31 7.30 -23.67 -30.10
N LEU A 32 6.57 -22.58 -29.93
CA LEU A 32 5.19 -22.45 -30.38
C LEU A 32 5.11 -21.91 -31.79
N THR A 33 4.32 -22.58 -32.61
CA THR A 33 4.03 -22.13 -33.96
C THR A 33 3.38 -20.77 -34.00
N TYR A 34 3.65 -20.08 -35.04
CA TYR A 34 3.43 -18.71 -35.44
C TYR A 34 2.08 -18.05 -35.07
N HIS A 35 0.99 -18.80 -34.93
CA HIS A 35 -0.37 -18.31 -34.66
C HIS A 35 -0.55 -17.79 -33.21
N MET A 36 0.40 -18.07 -32.32
CA MET A 36 0.30 -17.77 -30.88
C MET A 36 1.03 -16.47 -30.47
N ILE A 37 1.03 -15.47 -31.35
CA ILE A 37 1.76 -14.20 -31.11
C ILE A 37 1.33 -13.49 -29.83
N ILE A 38 0.07 -13.69 -29.40
CA ILE A 38 -0.47 -13.12 -28.16
C ILE A 38 0.28 -13.65 -26.94
N ILE A 39 0.76 -14.90 -26.98
CA ILE A 39 1.50 -15.52 -25.87
C ILE A 39 2.82 -14.78 -25.63
N ILE A 40 3.47 -14.30 -26.70
CA ILE A 40 4.72 -13.52 -26.61
C ILE A 40 4.48 -12.19 -25.88
N MET A 41 3.25 -11.67 -25.87
CA MET A 41 2.89 -10.41 -25.18
C MET A 41 2.58 -10.59 -23.69
N ILE A 42 2.27 -11.83 -23.24
CA ILE A 42 1.96 -12.11 -21.82
C ILE A 42 3.08 -11.66 -20.87
N PRO A 43 4.37 -11.91 -21.12
CA PRO A 43 5.44 -11.42 -20.28
C PRO A 43 5.44 -9.90 -20.09
N LEU A 44 5.06 -9.13 -21.12
CA LEU A 44 4.96 -7.65 -21.02
C LEU A 44 3.83 -7.22 -20.07
N VAL A 45 2.70 -7.92 -20.12
CA VAL A 45 1.56 -7.66 -19.22
C VAL A 45 1.98 -7.99 -17.78
N ILE A 46 2.59 -9.16 -17.56
CA ILE A 46 3.07 -9.58 -16.22
C ILE A 46 4.13 -8.60 -15.70
N ALA A 47 5.12 -8.25 -16.49
CA ALA A 47 6.17 -7.30 -16.09
C ALA A 47 5.60 -5.91 -15.78
N GLY A 48 4.57 -5.51 -16.50
CA GLY A 48 3.84 -4.28 -16.24
C GLY A 48 3.17 -4.24 -14.87
N MET A 49 2.69 -5.35 -14.33
CA MET A 49 2.07 -5.45 -13.00
C MET A 49 3.09 -5.21 -11.86
N TYR A 50 4.40 -5.26 -12.18
CA TYR A 50 5.46 -5.06 -11.20
C TYR A 50 5.96 -3.60 -11.14
N THR A 51 6.39 -3.21 -9.94
CA THR A 51 6.85 -1.84 -9.67
C THR A 51 8.24 -1.53 -10.22
N SER A 52 9.01 -2.55 -10.58
CA SER A 52 10.41 -2.40 -10.99
C SER A 52 10.52 -2.00 -12.46
N LYS A 53 10.97 -0.75 -12.72
CA LYS A 53 11.29 -0.28 -14.07
C LYS A 53 12.34 -1.15 -14.78
N ARG A 54 13.29 -1.74 -14.02
CA ARG A 54 14.34 -2.60 -14.58
C ARG A 54 13.76 -3.88 -15.18
N ILE A 55 12.82 -4.51 -14.47
CA ILE A 55 12.13 -5.73 -14.94
C ILE A 55 11.32 -5.42 -16.20
N SER A 56 10.56 -4.32 -16.21
CA SER A 56 9.75 -3.93 -17.36
C SER A 56 10.60 -3.68 -18.61
N VAL A 57 11.72 -2.93 -18.48
CA VAL A 57 12.64 -2.66 -19.60
C VAL A 57 13.31 -3.94 -20.08
N PHE A 58 13.81 -4.77 -19.17
CA PHE A 58 14.44 -6.05 -19.51
C PHE A 58 13.46 -6.96 -20.28
N THR A 59 12.24 -7.12 -19.77
CA THR A 59 11.20 -7.93 -20.42
C THR A 59 10.85 -7.40 -21.81
N PHE A 60 10.76 -6.09 -21.96
CA PHE A 60 10.50 -5.46 -23.24
C PHE A 60 11.60 -5.79 -24.26
N VAL A 61 12.87 -5.59 -23.88
CA VAL A 61 14.03 -5.90 -24.75
C VAL A 61 14.06 -7.38 -25.10
N LEU A 62 13.84 -8.27 -24.12
CA LEU A 62 13.79 -9.71 -24.33
C LEU A 62 12.65 -10.12 -25.28
N THR A 63 11.47 -9.50 -25.15
CA THR A 63 10.33 -9.76 -26.04
C THR A 63 10.62 -9.35 -27.48
N ILE A 64 11.21 -8.17 -27.70
CA ILE A 64 11.62 -7.71 -29.06
C ILE A 64 12.65 -8.68 -29.65
N PHE A 65 13.67 -9.05 -28.86
CA PHE A 65 14.68 -10.02 -29.32
C PHE A 65 14.04 -11.37 -29.66
N SER A 66 13.13 -11.87 -28.84
CA SER A 66 12.39 -13.12 -29.09
C SER A 66 11.54 -13.05 -30.37
N ILE A 67 10.86 -11.93 -30.63
CA ILE A 67 10.09 -11.73 -31.87
C ILE A 67 10.99 -11.85 -33.09
N ILE A 68 12.14 -11.18 -33.09
CA ILE A 68 13.09 -11.23 -34.20
C ILE A 68 13.61 -12.64 -34.37
N LEU A 69 14.11 -13.26 -33.31
CA LEU A 69 14.70 -14.59 -33.32
C LEU A 69 13.70 -15.65 -33.84
N ILE A 70 12.49 -15.68 -33.26
CA ILE A 70 11.45 -16.68 -33.63
C ILE A 70 11.03 -16.50 -35.06
N THR A 71 10.86 -15.25 -35.53
CA THR A 71 10.39 -14.99 -36.88
C THR A 71 11.40 -15.44 -37.94
N TYR A 72 12.69 -15.10 -37.77
CA TYR A 72 13.72 -15.50 -38.72
C TYR A 72 14.10 -16.98 -38.58
N ALA A 73 14.27 -17.50 -37.37
CA ALA A 73 14.56 -18.91 -37.17
C ALA A 73 13.43 -19.79 -37.69
N GLY A 74 12.16 -19.43 -37.39
CA GLY A 74 10.98 -20.16 -37.90
C GLY A 74 10.96 -20.23 -39.43
N TYR A 75 11.31 -19.15 -40.11
CA TYR A 75 11.43 -19.14 -41.57
C TYR A 75 12.51 -20.10 -42.08
N PHE A 76 13.76 -20.00 -41.53
CA PHE A 76 14.88 -20.80 -42.01
C PHE A 76 14.78 -22.28 -41.66
N TYR A 77 14.12 -22.61 -40.55
CA TYR A 77 13.89 -24.02 -40.15
C TYR A 77 12.58 -24.62 -40.67
N GLY A 78 11.82 -23.90 -41.52
CA GLY A 78 10.61 -24.41 -42.13
C GLY A 78 9.40 -24.47 -41.19
N VAL A 79 9.45 -23.79 -40.03
CA VAL A 79 8.35 -23.70 -39.06
C VAL A 79 7.69 -22.32 -39.18
N CYS A 80 7.45 -21.84 -40.38
CA CYS A 80 6.89 -20.53 -40.64
C CYS A 80 5.42 -20.60 -41.04
N ASP A 81 4.72 -19.45 -40.92
CA ASP A 81 3.36 -19.28 -41.43
C ASP A 81 3.34 -19.41 -42.97
N ALA A 82 2.26 -20.01 -43.51
CA ALA A 82 2.01 -20.12 -44.94
C ALA A 82 2.09 -18.75 -45.66
N ASN A 83 1.60 -17.67 -45.02
CA ASN A 83 1.69 -16.30 -45.55
C ASN A 83 3.14 -15.83 -45.69
N MET A 84 4.04 -16.19 -44.79
CA MET A 84 5.45 -15.87 -44.85
C MET A 84 6.14 -16.60 -45.99
N ALA A 85 5.82 -17.88 -46.17
CA ALA A 85 6.31 -18.67 -47.28
C ALA A 85 5.80 -18.14 -48.65
N LEU A 86 4.52 -17.78 -48.74
CA LEU A 86 3.94 -17.22 -49.97
C LEU A 86 4.54 -15.87 -50.36
N LEU A 87 4.77 -14.96 -49.40
CA LEU A 87 5.33 -13.64 -49.68
C LEU A 87 6.82 -13.67 -50.04
N THR A 88 7.52 -14.74 -49.70
CA THR A 88 8.95 -14.89 -49.99
C THR A 88 9.25 -15.88 -51.11
N ALA A 89 8.24 -16.67 -51.55
CA ALA A 89 8.44 -17.66 -52.58
C ALA A 89 8.72 -17.02 -53.96
N THR A 90 9.72 -17.53 -54.62
CA THR A 90 10.12 -17.09 -55.97
C THR A 90 9.24 -17.69 -57.07
N SER A 91 8.42 -18.71 -56.78
CA SER A 91 7.64 -19.50 -57.76
C SER A 91 6.14 -19.30 -57.67
N ILE A 92 5.67 -18.09 -57.40
CA ILE A 92 4.21 -17.75 -57.39
C ILE A 92 3.63 -17.76 -58.82
N GLY A 93 4.48 -17.75 -59.85
CA GLY A 93 4.02 -17.81 -61.25
C GLY A 93 3.16 -19.00 -61.63
N HIS A 94 3.07 -20.05 -60.80
CA HIS A 94 2.12 -21.17 -61.01
C HIS A 94 0.69 -20.86 -60.55
N LEU A 95 0.47 -19.86 -59.71
CA LEU A 95 -0.84 -19.40 -59.26
C LEU A 95 -1.45 -18.35 -60.22
N GLU A 96 -0.64 -17.82 -61.12
CA GLU A 96 -1.06 -16.86 -62.16
C GLU A 96 -1.86 -17.49 -63.29
N LYS A 97 -1.77 -18.81 -63.47
CA LYS A 97 -2.47 -19.53 -64.59
C LYS A 97 -3.98 -19.58 -64.45
N ASP A 98 -4.54 -19.46 -63.26
CA ASP A 98 -5.99 -19.53 -63.04
C ASP A 98 -6.65 -18.16 -62.85
N GLY A 99 -5.95 -17.05 -63.03
CA GLY A 99 -6.50 -15.69 -63.03
C GLY A 99 -7.13 -15.21 -61.73
N LYS A 100 -6.92 -15.92 -60.63
CA LYS A 100 -7.63 -15.64 -59.37
C LYS A 100 -6.79 -15.04 -58.25
N PHE A 101 -5.47 -15.03 -58.35
CA PHE A 101 -4.57 -14.43 -57.33
C PHE A 101 -3.39 -13.72 -58.00
N LEU A 102 -3.48 -12.41 -58.15
CA LEU A 102 -2.35 -11.54 -58.41
C LEU A 102 -1.59 -11.26 -57.10
N MET A 103 -0.76 -12.19 -56.67
CA MET A 103 0.23 -11.88 -55.64
C MET A 103 1.50 -11.37 -56.33
N THR A 104 1.67 -10.08 -56.39
CA THR A 104 2.94 -9.47 -56.81
C THR A 104 3.99 -9.74 -55.77
N GLN A 105 5.11 -10.32 -56.18
CA GLN A 105 6.28 -10.51 -55.33
C GLN A 105 6.78 -9.16 -54.85
N VAL A 106 6.71 -8.89 -53.53
CA VAL A 106 7.01 -7.57 -52.97
C VAL A 106 8.51 -7.30 -52.96
N ASN A 107 9.33 -8.32 -52.66
CA ASN A 107 10.78 -8.24 -52.74
C ASN A 107 11.39 -9.65 -52.77
N PRO A 108 12.38 -9.94 -53.65
CA PRO A 108 13.04 -11.23 -53.72
C PRO A 108 13.96 -11.52 -52.51
N ASN A 109 14.30 -10.49 -51.72
CA ASN A 109 15.12 -10.68 -50.49
C ASN A 109 14.25 -11.09 -49.31
N PRO A 110 14.32 -12.35 -48.86
CA PRO A 110 13.48 -12.85 -47.75
C PRO A 110 13.71 -12.10 -46.46
N PHE A 111 14.94 -11.67 -46.17
CA PHE A 111 15.23 -10.89 -44.96
C PHE A 111 14.49 -9.57 -44.90
N PHE A 112 14.46 -8.84 -46.04
CA PHE A 112 13.75 -7.56 -46.10
C PHE A 112 12.23 -7.75 -45.99
N THR A 113 11.69 -8.73 -46.69
CA THR A 113 10.26 -9.04 -46.69
C THR A 113 9.79 -9.47 -45.31
N ILE A 114 10.50 -10.39 -44.67
CA ILE A 114 10.18 -10.87 -43.33
C ILE A 114 10.31 -9.70 -42.31
N GLY A 115 11.36 -8.91 -42.42
CA GLY A 115 11.58 -7.75 -41.53
C GLY A 115 10.42 -6.76 -41.61
N LEU A 116 10.03 -6.38 -42.85
CA LEU A 116 9.04 -5.35 -43.07
C LEU A 116 7.61 -5.79 -42.73
N TYR A 117 7.22 -6.99 -43.14
CA TYR A 117 5.81 -7.44 -43.07
C TYR A 117 5.51 -8.28 -41.83
N PHE A 118 6.52 -8.85 -41.17
CA PHE A 118 6.30 -9.73 -40.02
C PHE A 118 6.96 -9.25 -38.73
N VAL A 119 8.23 -8.88 -38.78
CA VAL A 119 8.93 -8.42 -37.55
C VAL A 119 8.44 -7.05 -37.13
N LEU A 120 8.42 -6.09 -38.03
CA LEU A 120 8.09 -4.70 -37.74
C LEU A 120 6.67 -4.52 -37.16
N PRO A 121 5.60 -5.08 -37.74
CA PRO A 121 4.25 -4.97 -37.17
C PRO A 121 4.13 -5.59 -35.77
N ARG A 122 4.87 -6.69 -35.51
CA ARG A 122 4.88 -7.33 -34.19
C ARG A 122 5.62 -6.52 -33.15
N CYS A 123 6.71 -5.87 -33.56
CA CYS A 123 7.42 -4.92 -32.70
C CYS A 123 6.53 -3.72 -32.33
N PHE A 124 5.76 -3.19 -33.29
CA PHE A 124 4.77 -2.14 -32.99
C PHE A 124 3.70 -2.62 -32.03
N LEU A 125 3.20 -3.85 -32.20
CA LEU A 125 2.25 -4.44 -31.27
C LEU A 125 2.84 -4.56 -29.87
N ALA A 126 4.09 -5.02 -29.73
CA ALA A 126 4.77 -5.12 -28.45
C ALA A 126 4.93 -3.74 -27.76
N VAL A 127 5.27 -2.69 -28.54
CA VAL A 127 5.33 -1.32 -28.04
C VAL A 127 3.97 -0.86 -27.52
N ALA A 128 2.92 -1.10 -28.29
CA ALA A 128 1.55 -0.75 -27.92
C ALA A 128 1.12 -1.47 -26.63
N PHE A 129 1.38 -2.78 -26.51
CA PHE A 129 1.09 -3.54 -25.29
C PHE A 129 1.88 -3.04 -24.08
N ALA A 130 3.17 -2.75 -24.23
CA ALA A 130 3.99 -2.19 -23.17
C ALA A 130 3.46 -0.83 -22.71
N TYR A 131 3.06 0.03 -23.65
CA TYR A 131 2.48 1.34 -23.33
C TYR A 131 1.17 1.22 -22.57
N VAL A 132 0.24 0.39 -23.05
CA VAL A 132 -1.06 0.16 -22.40
C VAL A 132 -0.87 -0.43 -21.01
N SER A 133 -0.02 -1.47 -20.87
CA SER A 133 0.28 -2.10 -19.58
C SER A 133 0.83 -1.08 -18.59
N ASN A 134 1.80 -0.27 -18.98
CA ASN A 134 2.36 0.77 -18.10
C ASN A 134 1.33 1.84 -17.72
N SER A 135 0.44 2.21 -18.64
CA SER A 135 -0.63 3.19 -18.40
C SER A 135 -1.66 2.68 -17.41
N VAL A 136 -2.14 1.44 -17.59
CA VAL A 136 -3.09 0.79 -16.68
C VAL A 136 -2.48 0.68 -15.27
N ASN A 137 -1.22 0.25 -15.16
CA ASN A 137 -0.55 0.13 -13.88
C ASN A 137 -0.37 1.48 -13.16
N LYS A 138 -0.11 2.55 -13.91
CA LYS A 138 -0.07 3.90 -13.33
C LYS A 138 -1.42 4.30 -12.72
N VAL A 139 -2.52 3.98 -13.41
CA VAL A 139 -3.88 4.25 -12.90
C VAL A 139 -4.16 3.43 -11.63
N ILE A 140 -3.88 2.12 -11.66
CA ILE A 140 -4.09 1.23 -10.50
C ILE A 140 -3.29 1.73 -9.28
N ARG A 141 -2.01 2.05 -9.45
CA ARG A 141 -1.17 2.57 -8.36
C ARG A 141 -1.67 3.89 -7.79
N ASN A 142 -2.13 4.79 -8.67
CA ASN A 142 -2.68 6.06 -8.20
C ASN A 142 -3.99 5.85 -7.43
N SER A 143 -4.83 4.92 -7.87
CA SER A 143 -6.06 4.55 -7.17
C SER A 143 -5.76 3.94 -5.79
N GLN A 144 -4.80 3.01 -5.71
CA GLN A 144 -4.36 2.41 -4.44
C GLN A 144 -3.79 3.46 -3.46
N LYS A 145 -2.94 4.37 -3.96
CA LYS A 145 -2.42 5.47 -3.13
C LYS A 145 -3.54 6.37 -2.59
N LYS A 146 -4.51 6.71 -3.44
CA LYS A 146 -5.67 7.50 -3.01
C LYS A 146 -6.51 6.75 -1.97
N ALA A 147 -6.74 5.45 -2.16
CA ALA A 147 -7.48 4.63 -1.20
C ALA A 147 -6.78 4.62 0.17
N VAL A 148 -5.47 4.36 0.23
CA VAL A 148 -4.68 4.40 1.48
C VAL A 148 -4.71 5.79 2.12
N GLN A 149 -4.60 6.86 1.32
CA GLN A 149 -4.70 8.23 1.85
C GLN A 149 -6.09 8.56 2.40
N MET A 150 -7.14 8.07 1.75
CA MET A 150 -8.51 8.23 2.25
C MET A 150 -8.72 7.44 3.55
N GLU A 151 -8.22 6.23 3.63
CA GLU A 151 -8.26 5.40 4.83
C GLU A 151 -7.52 6.06 6.00
N LEU A 152 -6.31 6.57 5.76
CA LEU A 152 -5.56 7.32 6.78
C LEU A 152 -6.32 8.57 7.24
N LYS A 153 -6.89 9.36 6.33
CA LYS A 153 -7.71 10.51 6.70
C LYS A 153 -8.96 10.12 7.47
N ALA A 154 -9.64 9.04 7.05
CA ALA A 154 -10.81 8.51 7.76
C ALA A 154 -10.47 7.92 9.14
N SER A 155 -9.20 7.64 9.42
CA SER A 155 -8.70 7.06 10.67
C SER A 155 -8.19 8.11 11.67
N MET A 156 -8.08 9.38 11.27
CA MET A 156 -7.57 10.46 12.13
C MET A 156 -8.70 11.37 12.59
N ASP A 157 -8.55 11.94 13.79
CA ASP A 157 -9.39 13.03 14.28
C ASP A 157 -8.82 14.36 13.79
N GLU A 158 -9.63 15.13 13.05
CA GLU A 158 -9.18 16.36 12.40
C GLU A 158 -8.78 17.47 13.39
N MET A 159 -9.40 17.52 14.58
CA MET A 159 -9.11 18.51 15.60
C MET A 159 -7.80 18.26 16.31
N THR A 160 -7.53 17.02 16.69
CA THR A 160 -6.44 16.66 17.58
C THR A 160 -5.24 16.05 16.86
N GLY A 161 -5.43 15.54 15.64
CA GLY A 161 -4.42 14.81 14.89
C GLY A 161 -4.01 13.47 15.52
N LEU A 162 -4.82 12.93 16.44
CA LEU A 162 -4.72 11.57 16.94
C LEU A 162 -5.58 10.62 16.09
N TYR A 163 -5.45 9.33 16.31
CA TYR A 163 -6.40 8.39 15.70
C TYR A 163 -7.80 8.63 16.26
N ASN A 164 -8.82 8.42 15.43
CA ASN A 164 -10.21 8.54 15.85
C ASN A 164 -10.77 7.23 16.41
N LYS A 165 -12.01 7.30 16.94
CA LYS A 165 -12.73 6.14 17.46
C LYS A 165 -12.89 5.00 16.46
N ASN A 166 -13.12 5.32 15.17
CA ASN A 166 -13.30 4.29 14.15
C ASN A 166 -12.03 3.42 13.98
N ARG A 167 -10.84 4.05 14.08
CA ARG A 167 -9.58 3.32 14.03
C ARG A 167 -9.39 2.41 15.26
N LEU A 168 -9.82 2.86 16.44
CA LEU A 168 -9.79 2.02 17.64
C LEU A 168 -10.74 0.83 17.52
N LEU A 169 -11.98 1.05 17.06
CA LEU A 169 -12.94 -0.03 16.83
C LEU A 169 -12.44 -1.06 15.81
N ALA A 170 -11.80 -0.60 14.73
CA ALA A 170 -11.18 -1.50 13.77
C ALA A 170 -10.07 -2.38 14.39
N LEU A 171 -9.31 -1.85 15.37
CA LEU A 171 -8.32 -2.64 16.11
C LEU A 171 -8.96 -3.68 17.04
N LEU A 172 -10.13 -3.38 17.61
CA LEU A 172 -10.87 -4.33 18.44
C LEU A 172 -11.44 -5.48 17.61
N ASP A 173 -11.86 -5.21 16.36
CA ASP A 173 -12.37 -6.23 15.43
C ASP A 173 -11.25 -7.14 14.87
N GLU A 174 -9.99 -6.73 14.94
CA GLU A 174 -8.85 -7.57 14.54
C GLU A 174 -8.74 -8.76 15.49
N LYS A 175 -9.00 -9.98 14.98
CA LYS A 175 -8.80 -11.22 15.75
C LYS A 175 -7.31 -11.47 15.99
N VAL A 176 -6.79 -10.93 17.08
CA VAL A 176 -5.41 -11.13 17.50
C VAL A 176 -5.38 -12.32 18.46
N TYR A 177 -4.71 -13.40 18.06
CA TYR A 177 -4.49 -14.59 18.90
C TYR A 177 -3.19 -14.50 19.71
N ASP A 178 -2.55 -13.33 19.70
CA ASP A 178 -1.26 -13.11 20.35
C ASP A 178 -1.45 -12.82 21.84
N SER A 179 -0.66 -13.49 22.67
CA SER A 179 -0.60 -13.26 24.12
C SER A 179 0.38 -12.14 24.51
N GLN A 180 0.69 -11.25 23.58
CA GLN A 180 1.55 -10.09 23.82
C GLN A 180 0.94 -9.19 24.90
N ASN A 181 1.74 -8.79 25.88
CA ASN A 181 1.32 -7.85 26.90
C ASN A 181 1.10 -6.46 26.29
N ILE A 182 -0.01 -5.85 26.69
CA ILE A 182 -0.32 -4.47 26.36
C ILE A 182 -0.61 -3.68 27.64
N ALA A 183 -0.42 -2.38 27.58
CA ALA A 183 -1.01 -1.47 28.55
C ALA A 183 -1.92 -0.48 27.83
N VAL A 184 -2.99 -0.09 28.51
CA VAL A 184 -3.91 0.96 28.05
C VAL A 184 -3.90 2.09 29.07
N ILE A 185 -3.78 3.33 28.59
CA ILE A 185 -4.00 4.52 29.40
C ILE A 185 -5.23 5.23 28.88
N TYR A 186 -6.11 5.63 29.78
CA TYR A 186 -7.36 6.32 29.49
C TYR A 186 -7.35 7.71 30.14
N TRP A 187 -7.70 8.75 29.39
CA TRP A 187 -7.82 10.13 29.87
C TRP A 187 -9.20 10.68 29.61
N ASP A 188 -9.66 11.53 30.54
CA ASP A 188 -10.89 12.34 30.39
C ASP A 188 -10.56 13.79 30.77
N VAL A 189 -10.86 14.71 29.88
CA VAL A 189 -10.56 16.16 30.06
C VAL A 189 -11.40 16.74 31.17
N ASN A 190 -10.74 17.32 32.18
CA ASN A 190 -11.42 17.90 33.31
C ASN A 190 -12.06 19.24 32.98
N ARG A 191 -13.27 19.47 33.50
CA ARG A 191 -13.97 20.76 33.46
C ARG A 191 -14.20 21.33 32.05
N LEU A 192 -14.30 20.51 31.00
CA LEU A 192 -14.56 20.99 29.65
C LEU A 192 -15.83 21.84 29.58
N LYS A 193 -16.92 21.41 30.24
CA LYS A 193 -18.18 22.16 30.30
C LYS A 193 -17.96 23.53 30.93
N TYR A 194 -17.24 23.62 32.06
CA TYR A 194 -16.93 24.90 32.70
C TYR A 194 -16.16 25.84 31.78
N VAL A 195 -15.18 25.32 31.05
CA VAL A 195 -14.40 26.12 30.10
C VAL A 195 -15.27 26.61 28.95
N ASN A 196 -16.15 25.75 28.41
CA ASN A 196 -17.11 26.14 27.38
C ASN A 196 -18.06 27.25 27.84
N ASP A 197 -18.64 27.12 29.05
CA ASP A 197 -19.64 28.02 29.59
C ASP A 197 -19.04 29.38 29.94
N ASN A 198 -17.77 29.44 30.42
CA ASN A 198 -17.13 30.67 30.90
C ASN A 198 -16.20 31.34 29.88
N PHE A 199 -15.60 30.58 28.96
CA PHE A 199 -14.59 31.07 27.99
C PHE A 199 -14.98 30.82 26.54
N GLY A 200 -16.11 30.15 26.30
CA GLY A 200 -16.66 29.83 24.97
C GLY A 200 -16.11 28.56 24.38
N HIS A 201 -16.81 28.00 23.37
CA HIS A 201 -16.46 26.74 22.73
C HIS A 201 -15.06 26.71 22.11
N ILE A 202 -14.58 27.86 21.61
CA ILE A 202 -13.20 27.94 21.06
C ILE A 202 -12.15 27.67 22.14
N ALA A 203 -12.40 28.08 23.39
CA ALA A 203 -11.52 27.77 24.51
C ALA A 203 -11.58 26.29 24.89
N GLY A 204 -12.77 25.67 24.84
CA GLY A 204 -12.93 24.23 25.02
C GLY A 204 -12.22 23.40 23.95
N ASP A 205 -12.31 23.80 22.69
CA ASP A 205 -11.56 23.16 21.59
C ASP A 205 -10.04 23.26 21.83
N ARG A 206 -9.55 24.42 22.25
CA ARG A 206 -8.15 24.62 22.61
C ARG A 206 -7.72 23.75 23.80
N LEU A 207 -8.58 23.57 24.80
CA LEU A 207 -8.33 22.66 25.92
C LEU A 207 -8.15 21.22 25.44
N ILE A 208 -9.05 20.73 24.58
CA ILE A 208 -8.98 19.39 23.97
C ILE A 208 -7.69 19.22 23.17
N ILE A 209 -7.35 20.21 22.32
CA ILE A 209 -6.12 20.18 21.51
C ILE A 209 -4.86 20.10 22.40
N LYS A 210 -4.79 20.91 23.47
CA LYS A 210 -3.65 20.93 24.39
C LYS A 210 -3.47 19.58 25.11
N VAL A 211 -4.55 18.97 25.57
CA VAL A 211 -4.51 17.63 26.17
C VAL A 211 -4.04 16.60 25.14
N ALA A 212 -4.56 16.64 23.92
CA ALA A 212 -4.14 15.74 22.85
C ALA A 212 -2.66 15.91 22.48
N GLU A 213 -2.15 17.14 22.42
CA GLU A 213 -0.73 17.43 22.18
C GLU A 213 0.18 16.89 23.29
N ALA A 214 -0.25 17.02 24.55
CA ALA A 214 0.47 16.45 25.69
C ALA A 214 0.51 14.92 25.63
N ILE A 215 -0.62 14.27 25.30
CA ILE A 215 -0.71 12.82 25.09
C ILE A 215 0.22 12.39 23.96
N ARG A 216 0.13 13.04 22.79
CA ARG A 216 0.98 12.72 21.64
C ARG A 216 2.47 12.87 21.93
N SER A 217 2.87 13.90 22.67
CA SER A 217 4.27 14.14 23.02
C SER A 217 4.81 13.14 24.05
N SER A 218 3.95 12.51 24.82
CA SER A 218 4.31 11.47 25.79
C SER A 218 4.42 10.08 25.17
N ALA A 219 3.75 9.82 24.03
CA ALA A 219 3.75 8.56 23.32
C ALA A 219 5.12 8.22 22.72
N ARG A 220 5.41 6.92 22.59
CA ARG A 220 6.54 6.40 21.83
C ARG A 220 6.13 6.26 20.37
N LYS A 221 7.10 5.96 19.51
CA LYS A 221 6.86 5.77 18.06
C LYS A 221 5.89 4.64 17.76
N ASP A 222 5.89 3.59 18.57
CA ASP A 222 5.10 2.37 18.37
C ASP A 222 3.82 2.35 19.23
N ASP A 223 3.57 3.40 20.03
CA ASP A 223 2.33 3.57 20.79
C ASP A 223 1.26 4.23 19.91
N ALA A 224 0.01 3.82 20.09
CA ALA A 224 -1.12 4.36 19.35
C ALA A 224 -2.05 5.15 20.28
N ALA A 225 -2.23 6.45 19.99
CA ALA A 225 -3.11 7.32 20.75
C ALA A 225 -4.36 7.69 19.95
N PHE A 226 -5.52 7.65 20.60
CA PHE A 226 -6.84 7.78 20.00
C PHE A 226 -7.65 8.84 20.75
N ARG A 227 -8.48 9.59 20.01
CA ARG A 227 -9.61 10.31 20.58
C ARG A 227 -10.83 9.40 20.53
N TYR A 228 -11.28 8.92 21.70
CA TYR A 228 -12.37 7.96 21.81
C TYR A 228 -13.75 8.63 21.86
N GLY A 229 -13.85 9.77 22.54
CA GLY A 229 -15.05 10.57 22.70
C GLY A 229 -14.81 12.06 22.46
N GLY A 230 -15.71 12.90 22.92
CA GLY A 230 -15.57 14.35 22.84
C GLY A 230 -14.35 14.85 23.62
N ASP A 231 -14.21 14.37 24.84
CA ASP A 231 -13.21 14.72 25.86
C ASP A 231 -12.40 13.51 26.37
N GLU A 232 -12.58 12.33 25.73
CA GLU A 232 -11.98 11.07 26.14
C GLU A 232 -10.87 10.65 25.16
N PHE A 233 -9.75 10.19 25.72
CA PHE A 233 -8.60 9.73 24.97
C PHE A 233 -8.11 8.38 25.47
N VAL A 234 -7.60 7.56 24.55
CA VAL A 234 -7.05 6.23 24.85
C VAL A 234 -5.68 6.12 24.21
N MET A 235 -4.73 5.52 24.92
CA MET A 235 -3.42 5.12 24.34
C MET A 235 -3.23 3.63 24.55
N ILE A 236 -2.86 2.93 23.49
CA ILE A 236 -2.49 1.52 23.52
C ILE A 236 -0.98 1.44 23.38
N ILE A 237 -0.35 0.73 24.31
CA ILE A 237 1.10 0.57 24.44
C ILE A 237 1.41 -0.90 24.23
N ASN A 238 2.18 -1.21 23.19
CA ASN A 238 2.68 -2.57 22.97
C ASN A 238 3.81 -2.88 23.95
N ASP A 239 3.91 -4.15 24.38
CA ASP A 239 4.86 -4.61 25.41
C ASP A 239 4.78 -3.76 26.68
N GLY A 240 3.54 -3.40 27.08
CA GLY A 240 3.27 -2.50 28.19
C GLY A 240 3.58 -3.14 29.54
N THR A 241 4.41 -2.45 30.36
CA THR A 241 4.67 -2.77 31.76
C THR A 241 4.33 -1.59 32.65
N VAL A 242 4.26 -1.80 33.97
CA VAL A 242 4.00 -0.72 34.93
C VAL A 242 5.02 0.39 34.82
N GLU A 243 6.30 0.04 34.67
CA GLU A 243 7.41 1.00 34.56
C GLU A 243 7.27 1.87 33.30
N ILE A 244 6.89 1.26 32.18
CA ILE A 244 6.67 1.95 30.92
C ILE A 244 5.50 2.92 31.03
N VAL A 245 4.39 2.50 31.64
CA VAL A 245 3.22 3.36 31.86
C VAL A 245 3.59 4.54 32.74
N GLN A 246 4.30 4.31 33.84
CA GLN A 246 4.75 5.37 34.74
C GLN A 246 5.66 6.38 34.05
N GLU A 247 6.57 5.93 33.17
CA GLU A 247 7.42 6.82 32.39
C GLU A 247 6.60 7.68 31.41
N ILE A 248 5.59 7.10 30.74
CA ILE A 248 4.70 7.84 29.85
C ILE A 248 3.87 8.86 30.63
N LEU A 249 3.31 8.47 31.78
CA LEU A 249 2.53 9.37 32.62
C LEU A 249 3.38 10.53 33.14
N LYS A 250 4.61 10.29 33.58
CA LYS A 250 5.53 11.34 33.97
C LYS A 250 5.86 12.33 32.84
N ARG A 251 6.05 11.83 31.62
CA ARG A 251 6.24 12.70 30.44
C ARG A 251 4.98 13.49 30.12
N TRP A 252 3.80 12.86 30.24
CA TRP A 252 2.52 13.51 30.06
C TRP A 252 2.27 14.61 31.08
N GLU A 253 2.53 14.38 32.38
CA GLU A 253 2.43 15.40 33.46
C GLU A 253 3.30 16.63 33.18
N LEU A 254 4.51 16.43 32.73
CA LEU A 254 5.40 17.54 32.34
C LEU A 254 4.87 18.28 31.10
N ALA A 255 4.33 17.57 30.12
CA ALA A 255 3.81 18.15 28.89
C ALA A 255 2.52 18.95 29.14
N ILE A 256 1.58 18.42 29.94
CA ILE A 256 0.33 19.09 30.26
C ILE A 256 0.58 20.32 31.14
N GLY A 257 1.53 20.26 32.07
CA GLY A 257 1.96 21.41 32.89
C GLY A 257 2.47 22.56 32.02
N LYS A 258 3.33 22.26 31.02
CA LYS A 258 3.79 23.27 30.04
C LYS A 258 2.66 23.77 29.16
N ALA A 259 1.74 22.90 28.74
CA ALA A 259 0.59 23.30 27.94
C ALA A 259 -0.38 24.20 28.68
N ALA A 260 -0.45 24.14 30.00
CA ALA A 260 -1.23 24.99 30.86
C ALA A 260 -0.64 26.40 31.03
N GLU A 261 0.68 26.56 30.81
CA GLU A 261 1.33 27.87 30.92
C GLU A 261 0.76 28.86 29.92
N GLY A 262 0.39 30.06 30.40
CA GLY A 262 -0.20 31.12 29.56
C GLY A 262 -1.67 30.92 29.17
N CYS A 263 -2.37 29.89 29.69
CA CYS A 263 -3.79 29.73 29.55
C CYS A 263 -4.55 30.50 30.62
N ASN A 264 -5.67 31.14 30.22
CA ASN A 264 -6.60 31.81 31.15
C ASN A 264 -7.70 30.86 31.66
N PHE A 265 -7.59 29.56 31.36
CA PHE A 265 -8.50 28.50 31.81
C PHE A 265 -7.68 27.27 32.30
N PRO A 266 -8.27 26.44 33.16
CA PRO A 266 -7.58 25.25 33.67
C PRO A 266 -7.39 24.22 32.57
N VAL A 267 -6.16 23.64 32.48
CA VAL A 267 -5.79 22.57 31.55
C VAL A 267 -5.41 21.34 32.35
N SER A 268 -6.27 20.35 32.40
CA SER A 268 -6.01 19.08 33.10
C SER A 268 -6.89 17.96 32.56
N ALA A 269 -6.48 16.72 32.80
CA ALA A 269 -7.28 15.52 32.54
C ALA A 269 -7.10 14.52 33.69
N SER A 270 -8.16 13.75 33.95
CA SER A 270 -8.09 12.59 34.84
C SER A 270 -7.51 11.41 34.06
N VAL A 271 -6.75 10.54 34.71
CA VAL A 271 -6.05 9.46 34.06
C VAL A 271 -6.20 8.15 34.82
N GLY A 272 -6.38 7.07 34.10
CA GLY A 272 -6.31 5.69 34.62
C GLY A 272 -5.60 4.78 33.63
N TYR A 273 -5.10 3.67 34.11
CA TYR A 273 -4.46 2.68 33.25
C TYR A 273 -4.75 1.27 33.69
N ALA A 274 -4.61 0.32 32.75
CA ALA A 274 -4.66 -1.11 33.00
C ALA A 274 -3.64 -1.84 32.14
N ILE A 275 -3.24 -3.04 32.54
CA ILE A 275 -2.29 -3.90 31.85
C ILE A 275 -2.92 -5.27 31.67
N GLY A 276 -2.79 -5.84 30.49
CA GLY A 276 -3.34 -7.17 30.18
C GLY A 276 -2.77 -7.74 28.90
N GLU A 277 -3.40 -8.79 28.42
CA GLU A 277 -3.03 -9.41 27.15
C GLU A 277 -3.82 -8.80 25.99
N ARG A 278 -3.18 -8.66 24.83
CA ARG A 278 -3.76 -8.04 23.63
C ARG A 278 -5.08 -8.71 23.18
N LYS A 279 -5.22 -10.01 23.38
CA LYS A 279 -6.46 -10.76 23.06
C LYS A 279 -7.69 -10.29 23.85
N TYR A 280 -7.47 -9.59 24.99
CA TYR A 280 -8.51 -9.04 25.85
C TYR A 280 -8.51 -7.51 25.84
N LEU A 281 -8.11 -6.90 24.72
CA LEU A 281 -7.94 -5.44 24.61
C LEU A 281 -9.18 -4.66 25.07
N GLU A 282 -10.40 -5.15 24.76
CA GLU A 282 -11.66 -4.51 25.14
C GLU A 282 -11.80 -4.47 26.68
N ASP A 283 -11.52 -5.58 27.35
CA ASP A 283 -11.57 -5.67 28.82
C ASP A 283 -10.52 -4.76 29.48
N VAL A 284 -9.31 -4.70 28.89
CA VAL A 284 -8.22 -3.84 29.38
C VAL A 284 -8.60 -2.36 29.23
N ILE A 285 -9.25 -1.95 28.15
CA ILE A 285 -9.77 -0.59 27.97
C ILE A 285 -10.83 -0.28 29.03
N ALA A 286 -11.77 -1.18 29.26
CA ALA A 286 -12.81 -0.99 30.26
C ALA A 286 -12.26 -0.89 31.69
N GLU A 287 -11.20 -1.63 32.02
CA GLU A 287 -10.53 -1.55 33.31
C GLU A 287 -9.75 -0.22 33.46
N ALA A 288 -9.09 0.25 32.39
CA ALA A 288 -8.41 1.54 32.39
C ALA A 288 -9.39 2.70 32.58
N ASP A 289 -10.55 2.68 31.93
CA ASP A 289 -11.64 3.64 32.10
C ASP A 289 -12.14 3.65 33.55
N LYS A 290 -12.44 2.47 34.13
CA LYS A 290 -12.84 2.35 35.53
C LYS A 290 -11.80 2.97 36.50
N ASN A 291 -10.52 2.75 36.27
CA ASN A 291 -9.45 3.30 37.08
C ASN A 291 -9.36 4.83 36.92
N MET A 292 -9.56 5.36 35.71
CA MET A 292 -9.67 6.79 35.44
C MET A 292 -10.85 7.43 36.19
N TYR A 293 -12.03 6.77 36.14
CA TYR A 293 -13.22 7.25 36.82
C TYR A 293 -13.04 7.33 38.34
N MET A 294 -12.37 6.36 38.97
CA MET A 294 -12.03 6.40 40.39
C MET A 294 -11.10 7.56 40.74
N CYS A 295 -10.12 7.86 39.86
CA CYS A 295 -9.25 9.02 40.02
C CYS A 295 -10.02 10.33 39.92
N LYS A 296 -10.94 10.44 38.95
CA LYS A 296 -11.79 11.63 38.74
C LYS A 296 -12.66 11.97 39.96
N HIS A 297 -13.23 10.97 40.63
CA HIS A 297 -14.02 11.15 41.85
C HIS A 297 -13.19 11.70 43.02
N LYS A 298 -11.98 11.19 43.24
CA LYS A 298 -11.09 11.70 44.29
C LYS A 298 -10.73 13.17 44.10
N VAL A 299 -10.46 13.58 42.87
CA VAL A 299 -10.14 14.98 42.54
C VAL A 299 -11.36 15.89 42.73
N HIS A 300 -12.59 15.39 42.50
CA HIS A 300 -13.81 16.17 42.75
C HIS A 300 -14.10 16.34 44.27
N GLU A 301 -13.83 15.35 45.07
CA GLU A 301 -14.04 15.43 46.52
C GLU A 301 -13.01 16.40 47.15
N GLU A 302 -11.76 16.40 46.72
CA GLU A 302 -10.70 17.33 47.24
C GLU A 302 -10.94 18.80 46.85
N LEU A 303 -11.72 19.06 45.76
CA LEU A 303 -12.05 20.42 45.29
C LEU A 303 -13.40 20.92 45.76
N SER A 304 -14.14 20.12 46.54
CA SER A 304 -15.46 20.47 47.13
C SER A 304 -15.34 21.02 48.55
N PHE A 305 -14.12 21.15 49.06
CA PHE A 305 -13.78 21.82 50.28
C PHE A 305 -12.98 23.12 49.95
#